data_39718ee412098746ad0a587f1c29d643
#
_entry.id   39718ee412098746ad0a587f1c29d643
#
_cell.length_a   1.000
_cell.length_b   1.000
_cell.length_c   1.000
_cell.angle_alpha   90.00
_cell.angle_beta   90.00
_cell.angle_gamma   90.00
#
_symmetry.space_group_name_H-M   'P 1'
#
loop_
_entity.id
_entity.type
_entity.pdbx_description
1 polymer ?
#
loop_
_entity_poly.entity_id
_entity_poly.type
_entity_poly.pdbx_seq_one_letter_code
_entity_poly.pdbx_strand_id
1 'polypeptide(L)'
;EYLVPEAIAQGADTLVSIGGYQSNHTRQVAAVAAHIGMKCVLVQEKWVPWDDPVNDKVGNILLSRMMGADSRLDPHGFDIGIRDSWKDALREVEESGGTPYPIPAGASEHPLGGVGFANYAFELAEQEKALGVHFDTIVVCTVTCSTHAGMVAGFAALEDLTGVRRRVIGIDASATLDTTRAQLERIARNTAELIE
;
A
#
# COMPACT_ATOMS: atom_id res chain seq x y z
N GLU A 1 7.35 -5.23 2.07
CA GLU A 1 8.24 -5.97 2.96
C GLU A 1 7.52 -7.20 3.54
N TYR A 2 6.43 -7.05 4.31
CA TYR A 2 5.74 -8.17 4.97
C TYR A 2 4.90 -9.05 4.05
N LEU A 3 4.38 -8.51 2.93
CA LEU A 3 3.57 -9.25 1.97
C LEU A 3 4.40 -10.23 1.11
N VAL A 4 5.62 -9.87 0.79
CA VAL A 4 6.48 -10.66 -0.10
C VAL A 4 6.88 -12.01 0.47
N PRO A 5 7.30 -12.14 1.74
CA PRO A 5 7.54 -13.43 2.36
C PRO A 5 6.32 -14.35 2.33
N GLU A 6 5.12 -13.79 2.54
CA GLU A 6 3.87 -14.55 2.45
C GLU A 6 3.61 -15.02 1.02
N ALA A 7 3.77 -14.14 0.00
CA ALA A 7 3.63 -14.51 -1.40
C ALA A 7 4.56 -15.68 -1.78
N ILE A 8 5.82 -15.61 -1.34
CA ILE A 8 6.81 -16.68 -1.57
C ILE A 8 6.39 -17.98 -0.87
N ALA A 9 5.94 -17.89 0.38
CA ALA A 9 5.50 -19.05 1.16
C ALA A 9 4.27 -19.75 0.56
N GLN A 10 3.39 -18.97 -0.09
CA GLN A 10 2.23 -19.49 -0.82
C GLN A 10 2.57 -20.05 -2.21
N GLY A 11 3.82 -19.96 -2.65
CA GLY A 11 4.25 -20.41 -3.97
C GLY A 11 3.77 -19.51 -5.13
N ALA A 12 3.46 -18.24 -4.85
CA ALA A 12 3.09 -17.30 -5.89
C ALA A 12 4.24 -17.05 -6.87
N ASP A 13 3.91 -16.86 -8.15
CA ASP A 13 4.84 -16.49 -9.20
C ASP A 13 4.59 -15.11 -9.79
N THR A 14 3.43 -14.53 -9.49
CA THR A 14 2.98 -13.27 -10.06
C THR A 14 2.35 -12.38 -9.00
N LEU A 15 2.90 -11.17 -8.80
CA LEU A 15 2.28 -10.14 -7.96
C LEU A 15 1.24 -9.37 -8.77
N VAL A 16 0.00 -9.28 -8.28
CA VAL A 16 -1.10 -8.58 -8.98
C VAL A 16 -1.61 -7.44 -8.12
N SER A 17 -1.49 -6.20 -8.59
CA SER A 17 -1.91 -5.03 -7.82
C SER A 17 -2.70 -4.02 -8.65
N ILE A 18 -3.30 -3.05 -7.97
CA ILE A 18 -4.13 -1.99 -8.55
C ILE A 18 -3.80 -0.63 -7.94
N GLY A 19 -3.92 0.44 -8.72
CA GLY A 19 -3.72 1.81 -8.26
C GLY A 19 -3.85 2.83 -9.38
N GLY A 20 -3.70 4.11 -9.06
CA GLY A 20 -3.72 5.17 -10.06
C GLY A 20 -2.54 5.12 -11.02
N TYR A 21 -2.63 5.81 -12.18
CA TYR A 21 -1.58 5.85 -13.21
C TYR A 21 -0.20 6.20 -12.65
N GLN A 22 -0.10 7.13 -11.72
CA GLN A 22 1.15 7.57 -11.12
C GLN A 22 1.35 7.05 -9.69
N SER A 23 0.75 5.90 -9.36
CA SER A 23 0.84 5.30 -8.03
C SER A 23 2.28 4.92 -7.66
N ASN A 24 2.75 5.42 -6.51
CA ASN A 24 4.00 4.97 -5.91
C ASN A 24 3.90 3.51 -5.43
N HIS A 25 2.72 3.09 -4.95
CA HIS A 25 2.48 1.73 -4.50
C HIS A 25 2.68 0.72 -5.63
N THR A 26 2.00 0.89 -6.78
CA THR A 26 2.12 -0.04 -7.91
C THR A 26 3.54 -0.07 -8.47
N ARG A 27 4.22 1.08 -8.53
CA ARG A 27 5.63 1.12 -8.93
C ARG A 27 6.54 0.34 -7.96
N GLN A 28 6.28 0.40 -6.65
CA GLN A 28 7.02 -0.39 -5.66
C GLN A 28 6.75 -1.89 -5.82
N VAL A 29 5.49 -2.29 -6.10
CA VAL A 29 5.16 -3.69 -6.40
C VAL A 29 5.96 -4.18 -7.61
N ALA A 30 6.01 -3.39 -8.69
CA ALA A 30 6.83 -3.73 -9.87
C ALA A 30 8.32 -3.87 -9.53
N ALA A 31 8.86 -2.94 -8.74
CA ALA A 31 10.27 -2.98 -8.35
C ALA A 31 10.61 -4.22 -7.51
N VAL A 32 9.74 -4.57 -6.56
CA VAL A 32 9.94 -5.77 -5.73
C VAL A 32 9.81 -7.04 -6.57
N ALA A 33 8.79 -7.13 -7.41
CA ALA A 33 8.62 -8.28 -8.32
C ALA A 33 9.85 -8.50 -9.19
N ALA A 34 10.36 -7.43 -9.82
CA ALA A 34 11.58 -7.48 -10.62
C ALA A 34 12.80 -7.93 -9.80
N HIS A 35 12.93 -7.42 -8.56
CA HIS A 35 14.06 -7.75 -7.67
C HIS A 35 14.08 -9.23 -7.27
N ILE A 36 12.91 -9.83 -7.02
CA ILE A 36 12.79 -11.23 -6.58
C ILE A 36 12.55 -12.22 -7.74
N GLY A 37 12.47 -11.73 -8.97
CA GLY A 37 12.27 -12.57 -10.17
C GLY A 37 10.83 -13.07 -10.37
N MET A 38 9.83 -12.42 -9.76
CA MET A 38 8.42 -12.69 -9.99
C MET A 38 7.85 -11.87 -11.16
N LYS A 39 6.81 -12.38 -11.80
CA LYS A 39 6.01 -11.60 -12.74
C LYS A 39 5.21 -10.54 -11.99
N CYS A 40 4.78 -9.48 -12.69
CA CYS A 40 3.98 -8.42 -12.13
C CYS A 40 2.88 -7.97 -13.09
N VAL A 41 1.64 -7.95 -12.62
CA VAL A 41 0.49 -7.41 -13.35
C VAL A 41 -0.08 -6.24 -12.55
N LEU A 42 -0.21 -5.08 -13.18
CA LEU A 42 -0.70 -3.85 -12.55
C LEU A 42 -1.92 -3.31 -13.29
N VAL A 43 -3.04 -3.21 -12.61
CA VAL A 43 -4.20 -2.46 -13.09
C VAL A 43 -4.02 -1.00 -12.70
N GLN A 44 -3.93 -0.13 -13.69
CA GLN A 44 -3.63 1.30 -13.51
C GLN A 44 -4.86 2.11 -13.91
N GLU A 45 -5.50 2.74 -12.93
CA GLU A 45 -6.76 3.48 -13.08
C GLU A 45 -6.52 4.99 -13.23
N LYS A 46 -7.41 5.66 -13.92
CA LYS A 46 -7.38 7.13 -14.10
C LYS A 46 -7.99 7.85 -12.89
N TRP A 47 -7.38 7.71 -11.73
CA TRP A 47 -7.88 8.29 -10.47
C TRP A 47 -7.90 9.81 -10.44
N VAL A 48 -6.97 10.44 -11.13
CA VAL A 48 -6.89 11.90 -11.21
C VAL A 48 -7.41 12.36 -12.57
N PRO A 49 -8.37 13.29 -12.63
CA PRO A 49 -8.92 13.81 -13.90
C PRO A 49 -7.93 14.77 -14.57
N TRP A 50 -6.77 14.24 -14.92
CA TRP A 50 -5.68 14.96 -15.57
C TRP A 50 -5.47 14.42 -16.97
N ASP A 51 -5.70 15.26 -17.98
CA ASP A 51 -5.69 14.89 -19.40
C ASP A 51 -4.37 15.25 -20.11
N ASP A 52 -3.26 15.23 -19.40
CA ASP A 52 -1.95 15.37 -20.03
C ASP A 52 -1.68 14.17 -20.95
N PRO A 53 -1.37 14.39 -22.25
CA PRO A 53 -1.16 13.34 -23.24
C PRO A 53 -0.03 12.37 -22.92
N VAL A 54 0.82 12.68 -21.95
CA VAL A 54 1.94 11.83 -21.54
C VAL A 54 1.77 11.22 -20.16
N ASN A 55 0.68 11.49 -19.45
CA ASN A 55 0.48 11.04 -18.07
C ASN A 55 0.50 9.50 -17.93
N ASP A 56 0.14 8.77 -18.98
CA ASP A 56 0.20 7.30 -19.04
C ASP A 56 1.51 6.74 -19.62
N LYS A 57 2.51 7.61 -19.88
CA LYS A 57 3.76 7.27 -20.58
C LYS A 57 5.02 7.60 -19.82
N VAL A 58 4.95 8.44 -18.78
CA VAL A 58 6.10 8.95 -18.03
C VAL A 58 5.95 8.66 -16.53
N GLY A 59 6.96 8.99 -15.73
CA GLY A 59 6.91 8.86 -14.27
C GLY A 59 6.82 7.41 -13.79
N ASN A 60 6.02 7.17 -12.77
CA ASN A 60 5.92 5.85 -12.14
C ASN A 60 5.42 4.74 -13.08
N ILE A 61 4.49 5.06 -13.98
CA ILE A 61 3.99 4.06 -14.94
C ILE A 61 5.07 3.63 -15.93
N LEU A 62 5.93 4.56 -16.37
CA LEU A 62 7.08 4.24 -17.21
C LEU A 62 8.05 3.35 -16.44
N LEU A 63 8.38 3.69 -15.20
CA LEU A 63 9.28 2.88 -14.37
C LEU A 63 8.73 1.47 -14.15
N SER A 64 7.43 1.32 -13.91
CA SER A 64 6.78 0.00 -13.79
C SER A 64 6.96 -0.85 -15.06
N ARG A 65 6.76 -0.25 -16.23
CA ARG A 65 6.96 -0.92 -17.52
C ARG A 65 8.44 -1.28 -17.76
N MET A 66 9.37 -0.39 -17.41
CA MET A 66 10.81 -0.65 -17.52
C MET A 66 11.27 -1.80 -16.62
N MET A 67 10.61 -1.99 -15.48
CA MET A 67 10.84 -3.12 -14.57
C MET A 67 10.13 -4.42 -15.01
N GLY A 68 9.48 -4.42 -16.17
CA GLY A 68 8.86 -5.61 -16.76
C GLY A 68 7.42 -5.88 -16.31
N ALA A 69 6.75 -4.93 -15.61
CA ALA A 69 5.36 -5.11 -15.23
C ALA A 69 4.42 -5.01 -16.45
N ASP A 70 3.44 -5.92 -16.53
CA ASP A 70 2.29 -5.81 -17.41
C ASP A 70 1.35 -4.74 -16.82
N SER A 71 1.45 -3.51 -17.36
CA SER A 71 0.67 -2.35 -16.90
C SER A 71 -0.58 -2.19 -17.76
N ARG A 72 -1.73 -2.52 -17.20
CA ARG A 72 -3.05 -2.48 -17.85
C ARG A 72 -3.75 -1.20 -17.49
N LEU A 73 -4.08 -0.37 -18.48
CA LEU A 73 -4.77 0.90 -18.27
C LEU A 73 -6.27 0.67 -18.14
N ASP A 74 -6.84 1.22 -17.08
CA ASP A 74 -8.27 1.22 -16.83
C ASP A 74 -8.77 2.68 -16.79
N PRO A 75 -9.78 3.06 -17.60
CA PRO A 75 -10.27 4.43 -17.66
C PRO A 75 -11.11 4.85 -16.46
N HIS A 76 -11.44 3.93 -15.55
CA HIS A 76 -12.26 4.22 -14.38
C HIS A 76 -11.58 5.23 -13.44
N GLY A 77 -12.41 6.10 -12.87
CA GLY A 77 -12.00 7.11 -11.89
C GLY A 77 -11.68 6.50 -10.52
N PHE A 78 -11.37 7.37 -9.58
CA PHE A 78 -10.98 6.99 -8.21
C PHE A 78 -12.05 6.16 -7.51
N ASP A 79 -11.64 5.01 -7.04
CA ASP A 79 -12.34 4.17 -6.08
C ASP A 79 -11.33 3.21 -5.44
N ILE A 80 -11.31 3.14 -4.14
CA ILE A 80 -10.42 2.23 -3.38
C ILE A 80 -11.00 0.83 -3.19
N GLY A 81 -12.19 0.58 -3.77
CA GLY A 81 -12.84 -0.73 -3.72
C GLY A 81 -12.14 -1.79 -4.59
N ILE A 82 -12.57 -3.02 -4.39
CA ILE A 82 -12.12 -4.14 -5.22
C ILE A 82 -12.82 -4.06 -6.58
N ARG A 83 -12.04 -3.80 -7.63
CA ARG A 83 -12.53 -3.66 -9.01
C ARG A 83 -12.60 -4.98 -9.74
N ASP A 84 -13.52 -5.07 -10.68
CA ASP A 84 -13.65 -6.26 -11.55
C ASP A 84 -12.42 -6.41 -12.46
N SER A 85 -11.85 -5.30 -12.98
CA SER A 85 -10.62 -5.32 -13.77
C SER A 85 -9.42 -5.93 -13.01
N TRP A 86 -9.34 -5.74 -11.70
CA TRP A 86 -8.31 -6.37 -10.88
C TRP A 86 -8.61 -7.85 -10.62
N LYS A 87 -9.87 -8.22 -10.38
CA LYS A 87 -10.29 -9.63 -10.26
C LYS A 87 -10.06 -10.39 -11.57
N ASP A 88 -10.34 -9.73 -12.70
CA ASP A 88 -10.09 -10.30 -14.02
C ASP A 88 -8.60 -10.54 -14.24
N ALA A 89 -7.75 -9.60 -13.83
CA ALA A 89 -6.29 -9.78 -13.91
C ALA A 89 -5.80 -10.97 -13.06
N LEU A 90 -6.35 -11.17 -11.86
CA LEU A 90 -6.05 -12.35 -11.03
C LEU A 90 -6.47 -13.65 -11.74
N ARG A 91 -7.71 -13.69 -12.21
CA ARG A 91 -8.24 -14.87 -12.92
C ARG A 91 -7.44 -15.22 -14.18
N GLU A 92 -7.03 -14.23 -14.98
CA GLU A 92 -6.24 -14.46 -16.18
C GLU A 92 -4.85 -15.04 -15.86
N VAL A 93 -4.23 -14.64 -14.76
CA VAL A 93 -2.98 -15.26 -14.29
C VAL A 93 -3.20 -16.73 -13.95
N GLU A 94 -4.28 -17.06 -13.22
CA GLU A 94 -4.66 -18.45 -12.88
C GLU A 94 -4.95 -19.29 -14.14
N GLU A 95 -5.75 -18.76 -15.07
CA GLU A 95 -6.09 -19.43 -16.32
C GLU A 95 -4.86 -19.68 -17.21
N SER A 96 -3.83 -18.85 -17.12
CA SER A 96 -2.57 -19.04 -17.79
C SER A 96 -1.62 -20.03 -17.08
N GLY A 97 -2.06 -20.62 -15.97
CA GLY A 97 -1.30 -21.58 -15.17
C GLY A 97 -0.34 -20.96 -14.18
N GLY A 98 -0.45 -19.64 -13.91
CA GLY A 98 0.30 -18.94 -12.87
C GLY A 98 -0.38 -19.00 -11.51
N THR A 99 0.32 -18.57 -10.48
CA THR A 99 -0.18 -18.44 -9.11
C THR A 99 -0.12 -16.97 -8.70
N PRO A 100 -1.25 -16.22 -8.79
CA PRO A 100 -1.25 -14.81 -8.47
C PRO A 100 -1.25 -14.58 -6.96
N TYR A 101 -0.53 -13.54 -6.52
CA TYR A 101 -0.63 -13.00 -5.16
C TYR A 101 -1.38 -11.66 -5.20
N PRO A 102 -2.57 -11.57 -4.59
CA PRO A 102 -3.41 -10.38 -4.67
C PRO A 102 -2.92 -9.28 -3.72
N ILE A 103 -2.61 -8.11 -4.26
CA ILE A 103 -2.26 -6.92 -3.49
C ILE A 103 -3.28 -5.82 -3.81
N PRO A 104 -4.26 -5.55 -2.94
CA PRO A 104 -5.26 -4.51 -3.16
C PRO A 104 -4.64 -3.10 -3.16
N ALA A 105 -5.42 -2.10 -3.54
CA ALA A 105 -4.97 -0.72 -3.60
C ALA A 105 -4.34 -0.25 -2.27
N GLY A 106 -3.09 0.20 -2.35
CA GLY A 106 -2.30 0.61 -1.17
C GLY A 106 -2.07 -0.51 -0.14
N ALA A 107 -2.32 -1.77 -0.50
CA ALA A 107 -2.34 -2.93 0.40
C ALA A 107 -3.31 -2.79 1.60
N SER A 108 -4.28 -1.88 1.53
CA SER A 108 -5.07 -1.46 2.69
C SER A 108 -6.01 -2.52 3.22
N GLU A 109 -6.60 -3.32 2.36
CA GLU A 109 -7.47 -4.44 2.76
C GLU A 109 -6.70 -5.77 2.95
N HIS A 110 -5.38 -5.73 2.78
CA HIS A 110 -4.54 -6.89 3.06
C HIS A 110 -4.27 -7.01 4.56
N PRO A 111 -4.35 -8.21 5.17
CA PRO A 111 -4.09 -8.39 6.61
C PRO A 111 -2.75 -7.79 7.07
N LEU A 112 -1.71 -7.95 6.28
CA LEU A 112 -0.36 -7.43 6.57
C LEU A 112 -0.14 -5.98 6.14
N GLY A 113 -1.15 -5.30 5.56
CA GLY A 113 -1.00 -3.99 4.93
C GLY A 113 -0.54 -2.86 5.87
N GLY A 114 -0.90 -2.94 7.15
CA GLY A 114 -0.52 -1.95 8.17
C GLY A 114 0.83 -2.22 8.85
N VAL A 115 1.33 -3.47 8.81
CA VAL A 115 2.47 -3.92 9.63
C VAL A 115 3.75 -3.15 9.34
N GLY A 116 4.03 -2.83 8.06
CA GLY A 116 5.22 -2.04 7.69
C GLY A 116 5.23 -0.66 8.33
N PHE A 117 4.08 -0.01 8.45
CA PHE A 117 3.97 1.30 9.10
C PHE A 117 3.78 1.21 10.63
N ALA A 118 3.41 0.08 11.17
CA ALA A 118 3.58 -0.17 12.60
C ALA A 118 5.06 -0.24 12.96
N ASN A 119 5.88 -0.93 12.17
CA ASN A 119 7.34 -0.95 12.35
C ASN A 119 7.99 0.43 12.18
N TYR A 120 7.45 1.29 11.31
CA TYR A 120 7.92 2.68 11.16
C TYR A 120 7.92 3.45 12.49
N ALA A 121 6.97 3.21 13.38
CA ALA A 121 6.93 3.90 14.68
C ALA A 121 8.18 3.60 15.53
N PHE A 122 8.66 2.38 15.50
CA PHE A 122 9.87 1.95 16.21
C PHE A 122 11.12 2.49 15.51
N GLU A 123 11.18 2.42 14.19
CA GLU A 123 12.27 2.97 13.39
C GLU A 123 12.43 4.48 13.63
N LEU A 124 11.30 5.23 13.65
CA LEU A 124 11.31 6.67 13.94
C LEU A 124 11.87 6.95 15.34
N ALA A 125 11.46 6.19 16.35
CA ALA A 125 11.96 6.37 17.72
C ALA A 125 13.48 6.17 17.83
N GLU A 126 14.05 5.21 17.12
CA GLU A 126 15.50 5.02 17.06
C GLU A 126 16.20 6.17 16.31
N GLN A 127 15.61 6.67 15.24
CA GLN A 127 16.13 7.83 14.51
C GLN A 127 16.08 9.10 15.37
N GLU A 128 14.99 9.35 16.08
CA GLU A 128 14.84 10.47 17.03
C GLU A 128 15.95 10.43 18.09
N LYS A 129 16.19 9.27 18.65
CA LYS A 129 17.26 9.07 19.65
C LYS A 129 18.64 9.37 19.07
N ALA A 130 18.92 8.89 17.86
CA ALA A 130 20.20 9.13 17.19
C ALA A 130 20.42 10.61 16.85
N LEU A 131 19.34 11.35 16.52
CA LEU A 131 19.39 12.76 16.16
C LEU A 131 19.25 13.71 17.36
N GLY A 132 18.88 13.21 18.53
CA GLY A 132 18.61 14.03 19.72
C GLY A 132 17.36 14.91 19.58
N VAL A 133 16.35 14.45 18.83
CA VAL A 133 15.08 15.16 18.60
C VAL A 133 13.89 14.31 19.05
N HIS A 134 12.73 14.92 19.17
CA HIS A 134 11.47 14.22 19.42
C HIS A 134 10.34 14.87 18.63
N PHE A 135 9.55 14.05 17.93
CA PHE A 135 8.35 14.49 17.22
C PHE A 135 7.11 14.05 18.01
N ASP A 136 6.41 15.00 18.59
CA ASP A 136 5.16 14.77 19.33
C ASP A 136 3.94 14.61 18.40
N THR A 137 4.06 15.06 17.16
CA THR A 137 2.98 15.07 16.17
C THR A 137 3.49 14.64 14.80
N ILE A 138 2.85 13.62 14.24
CA ILE A 138 3.10 13.10 12.89
C ILE A 138 1.90 13.48 12.01
N VAL A 139 2.15 14.12 10.88
CA VAL A 139 1.12 14.45 9.89
C VAL A 139 1.30 13.58 8.66
N VAL A 140 0.26 12.86 8.26
CA VAL A 140 0.29 11.90 7.16
C VAL A 140 -0.88 12.10 6.20
N CYS A 141 -0.64 11.97 4.90
CA CYS A 141 -1.70 11.87 3.91
C CYS A 141 -2.45 10.55 4.07
N THR A 142 -3.77 10.61 4.05
CA THR A 142 -4.64 9.45 4.20
C THR A 142 -5.51 9.29 2.96
N VAL A 143 -5.38 8.15 2.27
CA VAL A 143 -6.19 7.78 1.11
C VAL A 143 -6.76 6.39 1.33
N THR A 144 -5.93 5.35 1.25
CA THR A 144 -6.32 3.95 1.46
C THR A 144 -6.12 3.46 2.89
N CYS A 145 -5.72 4.33 3.79
CA CYS A 145 -5.59 4.19 5.23
C CYS A 145 -4.47 3.31 5.77
N SER A 146 -3.86 2.37 5.05
CA SER A 146 -2.89 1.42 5.65
C SER A 146 -1.69 2.11 6.31
N THR A 147 -1.14 3.13 5.69
CA THR A 147 -0.03 3.94 6.26
C THR A 147 -0.43 4.56 7.59
N HIS A 148 -1.54 5.30 7.59
CA HIS A 148 -2.03 5.98 8.79
C HIS A 148 -2.39 5.00 9.90
N ALA A 149 -3.14 3.94 9.55
CA ALA A 149 -3.58 2.91 10.51
C ALA A 149 -2.39 2.15 11.12
N GLY A 150 -1.40 1.80 10.30
CA GLY A 150 -0.16 1.18 10.79
C GLY A 150 0.60 2.07 11.77
N MET A 151 0.73 3.36 11.44
CA MET A 151 1.34 4.34 12.36
C MET A 151 0.57 4.43 13.68
N VAL A 152 -0.78 4.47 13.65
CA VAL A 152 -1.61 4.51 14.87
C VAL A 152 -1.35 3.27 15.74
N ALA A 153 -1.39 2.08 15.16
CA ALA A 153 -1.13 0.83 15.89
C ALA A 153 0.31 0.77 16.44
N GLY A 154 1.31 1.11 15.62
CA GLY A 154 2.70 1.08 16.02
C GLY A 154 3.04 2.09 17.12
N PHE A 155 2.50 3.33 17.03
CA PHE A 155 2.72 4.32 18.08
C PHE A 155 1.96 3.99 19.37
N ALA A 156 0.79 3.33 19.29
CA ALA A 156 0.10 2.83 20.48
C ALA A 156 0.96 1.76 21.19
N ALA A 157 1.46 0.77 20.46
CA ALA A 157 2.36 -0.25 21.01
C ALA A 157 3.64 0.37 21.61
N LEU A 158 4.21 1.37 20.94
CA LEU A 158 5.38 2.09 21.46
C LEU A 158 5.05 2.92 22.72
N GLU A 159 3.87 3.53 22.81
CA GLU A 159 3.37 4.23 24.01
C GLU A 159 3.26 3.26 25.19
N ASP A 160 2.72 2.07 24.99
CA ASP A 160 2.60 1.05 26.03
C ASP A 160 3.98 0.59 26.57
N LEU A 161 5.00 0.53 25.71
CA LEU A 161 6.35 0.16 26.08
C LEU A 161 7.16 1.27 26.74
N THR A 162 6.93 2.53 26.35
CA THR A 162 7.81 3.66 26.70
C THR A 162 7.13 4.74 27.56
N GLY A 163 5.79 4.74 27.61
CA GLY A 163 5.00 5.82 28.21
C GLY A 163 4.98 7.11 27.39
N VAL A 164 5.58 7.13 26.19
CA VAL A 164 5.71 8.34 25.35
C VAL A 164 4.63 8.35 24.27
N ARG A 165 3.66 9.25 24.44
CA ARG A 165 2.54 9.43 23.52
C ARG A 165 2.89 10.33 22.35
N ARG A 166 2.41 9.95 21.14
CA ARG A 166 2.47 10.78 19.93
C ARG A 166 1.08 10.95 19.32
N ARG A 167 0.88 12.06 18.63
CA ARG A 167 -0.33 12.31 17.85
C ARG A 167 -0.07 11.97 16.39
N VAL A 168 -0.96 11.17 15.78
CA VAL A 168 -0.97 10.95 14.33
C VAL A 168 -2.17 11.65 13.75
N ILE A 169 -1.94 12.59 12.84
CA ILE A 169 -2.96 13.40 12.18
C ILE A 169 -3.01 13.02 10.71
N GLY A 170 -4.09 12.38 10.29
CA GLY A 170 -4.34 12.06 8.89
C GLY A 170 -5.02 13.22 8.15
N ILE A 171 -4.49 13.58 6.99
CA ILE A 171 -5.14 14.51 6.06
C ILE A 171 -5.82 13.68 4.99
N ASP A 172 -7.15 13.63 5.02
CA ASP A 172 -7.94 12.90 4.04
C ASP A 172 -7.92 13.64 2.69
N ALA A 173 -7.43 12.95 1.66
CA ALA A 173 -7.27 13.49 0.32
C ALA A 173 -8.25 12.90 -0.71
N SER A 174 -9.16 11.99 -0.31
CA SER A 174 -9.81 11.17 -1.33
C SER A 174 -11.21 10.65 -1.03
N ALA A 175 -11.63 10.56 0.22
CA ALA A 175 -12.89 9.93 0.60
C ALA A 175 -13.75 10.83 1.50
N THR A 176 -14.94 10.40 1.81
CA THR A 176 -15.74 11.01 2.86
C THR A 176 -15.13 10.69 4.23
N LEU A 177 -15.17 11.62 5.15
CA LEU A 177 -14.58 11.48 6.49
C LEU A 177 -15.04 10.21 7.22
N ASP A 178 -16.31 9.87 7.12
CA ASP A 178 -16.88 8.69 7.81
C ASP A 178 -16.35 7.38 7.22
N THR A 179 -16.23 7.31 5.89
CA THR A 179 -15.65 6.14 5.19
C THR A 179 -14.19 5.95 5.58
N THR A 180 -13.40 7.03 5.52
CA THR A 180 -11.98 7.02 5.89
C THR A 180 -11.80 6.59 7.34
N ARG A 181 -12.62 7.12 8.27
CA ARG A 181 -12.54 6.76 9.69
C ARG A 181 -12.84 5.28 9.93
N ALA A 182 -13.93 4.76 9.35
CA ALA A 182 -14.29 3.35 9.52
C ALA A 182 -13.23 2.40 8.97
N GLN A 183 -12.65 2.73 7.83
CA GLN A 183 -11.57 1.95 7.22
C GLN A 183 -10.28 2.00 8.06
N LEU A 184 -9.91 3.19 8.52
CA LEU A 184 -8.73 3.39 9.37
C LEU A 184 -8.84 2.59 10.68
N GLU A 185 -9.98 2.67 11.37
CA GLU A 185 -10.22 1.94 12.61
C GLU A 185 -10.12 0.43 12.41
N ARG A 186 -10.71 -0.10 11.33
CA ARG A 186 -10.64 -1.53 10.99
C ARG A 186 -9.20 -1.98 10.77
N ILE A 187 -8.45 -1.25 9.92
CA ILE A 187 -7.05 -1.61 9.60
C ILE A 187 -6.16 -1.47 10.84
N ALA A 188 -6.34 -0.42 11.65
CA ALA A 188 -5.55 -0.23 12.87
C ALA A 188 -5.78 -1.37 13.88
N ARG A 189 -7.03 -1.81 14.10
CA ARG A 189 -7.33 -2.96 14.95
C ARG A 189 -6.69 -4.25 14.44
N ASN A 190 -6.88 -4.57 13.15
CA ASN A 190 -6.29 -5.75 12.54
C ASN A 190 -4.75 -5.74 12.63
N THR A 191 -4.14 -4.56 12.50
CA THR A 191 -2.68 -4.41 12.63
C THR A 191 -2.23 -4.59 14.06
N ALA A 192 -2.96 -4.03 15.04
CA ALA A 192 -2.65 -4.20 16.47
C ALA A 192 -2.70 -5.67 16.88
N GLU A 193 -3.75 -6.42 16.49
CA GLU A 193 -3.87 -7.87 16.75
C GLU A 193 -2.72 -8.71 16.18
N LEU A 194 -2.01 -8.21 15.17
CA LEU A 194 -0.88 -8.91 14.54
C LEU A 194 0.48 -8.62 15.21
N ILE A 195 0.57 -7.49 15.93
CA ILE A 195 1.84 -7.04 16.53
C ILE A 195 1.87 -7.20 18.06
N GLU A 196 0.75 -7.58 18.69
CA GLU A 196 0.68 -8.00 20.10
C GLU A 196 1.34 -9.38 20.30
#